data_288714bb4f2cb74e78e27047c3447937
#
_entry.id   288714bb4f2cb74e78e27047c3447937
#
_cell.length_a   1.000
_cell.length_b   1.000
_cell.length_c   1.000
_cell.angle_alpha   90.00
_cell.angle_beta   90.00
_cell.angle_gamma   90.00
#
_symmetry.space_group_name_H-M   'P 1'
#
loop_
_entity.id
_entity.type
_entity.pdbx_description
1 polymer ?
#
loop_
_entity_poly.entity_id
_entity_poly.type
_entity_poly.pdbx_seq_one_letter_code
_entity_poly.pdbx_strand_id
1 'polypeptide(L)'
;MKNKKTDLNLILSILAIVLSICVLGVSILMTNQLSKIVKETKEEVNKLSTKYSKMYMDIYGVPEYDVSMFTEIKAKDIKSLSKKEKIVVMVTRSTCGYCAMFAPVLSDIQRDYKVEIKYIDIAKVLDYENPGAQVLDEESDEILKGLDTNSIGEQIMNSYGSTPLLLIIENNKVINGQVGYSDYTNVENIMKDEGFKKR
;
A
#
# COMPACT_ATOMS: atom_id res chain seq x y z
N MET A 1 5.30 50.26 53.76
CA MET A 1 6.14 49.82 52.63
C MET A 1 5.89 48.39 52.14
N LYS A 2 5.06 47.55 52.78
CA LYS A 2 4.78 46.15 52.37
C LYS A 2 3.85 46.03 51.14
N ASN A 3 2.87 46.94 50.91
CA ASN A 3 1.88 46.81 49.83
C ASN A 3 2.45 46.98 48.40
N LYS A 4 3.43 47.86 48.20
CA LYS A 4 3.98 48.14 46.86
C LYS A 4 4.72 46.94 46.22
N LYS A 5 5.34 46.06 46.99
CA LYS A 5 6.05 44.87 46.53
C LYS A 5 5.11 43.72 46.12
N THR A 6 4.00 43.60 46.82
CA THR A 6 2.94 42.61 46.51
C THR A 6 2.20 42.95 45.23
N ASP A 7 1.93 44.26 44.98
CA ASP A 7 1.28 44.72 43.75
C ASP A 7 2.17 44.51 42.51
N LEU A 8 3.49 44.74 42.62
CA LEU A 8 4.44 44.53 41.52
C LEU A 8 4.55 43.05 41.15
N ASN A 9 4.61 42.14 42.10
CA ASN A 9 4.67 40.71 41.84
C ASN A 9 3.36 40.18 41.22
N LEU A 10 2.22 40.72 41.59
CA LEU A 10 0.95 40.40 40.97
C LEU A 10 0.89 40.85 39.50
N ILE A 11 1.35 42.07 39.20
CA ILE A 11 1.41 42.59 37.83
C ILE A 11 2.35 41.76 36.97
N LEU A 12 3.52 41.38 37.48
CA LEU A 12 4.47 40.52 36.75
C LEU A 12 3.90 39.13 36.46
N SER A 13 3.17 38.53 37.40
CA SER A 13 2.55 37.23 37.18
C SER A 13 1.42 37.28 36.14
N ILE A 14 0.62 38.36 36.15
CA ILE A 14 -0.41 38.56 35.11
C ILE A 14 0.18 38.73 33.73
N LEU A 15 1.26 39.55 33.63
CA LEU A 15 1.98 39.73 32.37
C LEU A 15 2.56 38.42 31.83
N ALA A 16 3.14 37.57 32.70
CA ALA A 16 3.68 36.28 32.30
C ALA A 16 2.56 35.32 31.79
N ILE A 17 1.40 35.33 32.41
CA ILE A 17 0.26 34.53 31.96
C ILE A 17 -0.25 35.01 30.60
N VAL A 18 -0.39 36.32 30.41
CA VAL A 18 -0.83 36.90 29.14
C VAL A 18 0.17 36.57 28.02
N LEU A 19 1.47 36.66 28.30
CA LEU A 19 2.52 36.33 27.33
C LEU A 19 2.45 34.83 26.95
N SER A 20 2.26 33.96 27.92
CA SER A 20 2.09 32.50 27.70
C SER A 20 0.90 32.18 26.81
N ILE A 21 -0.24 32.83 27.03
CA ILE A 21 -1.45 32.65 26.22
C ILE A 21 -1.21 33.15 24.79
N CYS A 22 -0.54 34.27 24.60
CA CYS A 22 -0.20 34.77 23.27
C CYS A 22 0.72 33.80 22.50
N VAL A 23 1.76 33.26 23.15
CA VAL A 23 2.68 32.29 22.55
C VAL A 23 1.94 31.01 22.13
N LEU A 24 1.05 30.49 22.98
CA LEU A 24 0.21 29.34 22.66
C LEU A 24 -0.72 29.61 21.49
N GLY A 25 -1.35 30.78 21.44
CA GLY A 25 -2.21 31.19 20.33
C GLY A 25 -1.46 31.25 18.98
N VAL A 26 -0.27 31.84 18.98
CA VAL A 26 0.60 31.90 17.78
C VAL A 26 1.04 30.50 17.34
N SER A 27 1.41 29.64 18.30
CA SER A 27 1.79 28.25 18.00
C SER A 27 0.67 27.45 17.36
N ILE A 28 -0.57 27.59 17.82
CA ILE A 28 -1.75 26.93 17.26
C ILE A 28 -2.02 27.45 15.84
N LEU A 29 -1.92 28.75 15.61
CA LEU A 29 -2.10 29.33 14.27
C LEU A 29 -1.03 28.84 13.30
N MET A 30 0.23 28.77 13.72
CA MET A 30 1.34 28.27 12.90
C MET A 30 1.17 26.78 12.55
N THR A 31 0.78 25.95 13.51
CA THR A 31 0.54 24.52 13.26
C THR A 31 -0.62 24.29 12.29
N ASN A 32 -1.70 25.07 12.38
CA ASN A 32 -2.83 25.00 11.46
C ASN A 32 -2.45 25.44 10.03
N GLN A 33 -1.66 26.49 9.90
CA GLN A 33 -1.16 26.93 8.58
C GLN A 33 -0.19 25.92 7.99
N LEU A 34 0.70 25.35 8.79
CA LEU A 34 1.65 24.32 8.35
C LEU A 34 0.91 23.06 7.86
N SER A 35 -0.09 22.61 8.61
CA SER A 35 -0.90 21.43 8.22
C SER A 35 -1.64 21.65 6.90
N LYS A 36 -2.13 22.87 6.66
CA LYS A 36 -2.79 23.25 5.40
C LYS A 36 -1.81 23.22 4.22
N ILE A 37 -0.61 23.82 4.39
CA ILE A 37 0.43 23.82 3.36
C ILE A 37 0.88 22.40 3.04
N VAL A 38 1.11 21.56 4.07
CA VAL A 38 1.49 20.16 3.88
C VAL A 38 0.42 19.39 3.08
N LYS A 39 -0.87 19.61 3.38
CA LYS A 39 -1.96 18.96 2.65
C LYS A 39 -2.02 19.41 1.19
N GLU A 40 -1.93 20.71 0.92
CA GLU A 40 -1.94 21.27 -0.45
C GLU A 40 -0.73 20.77 -1.25
N THR A 41 0.46 20.77 -0.65
CA THR A 41 1.67 20.24 -1.30
C THR A 41 1.55 18.75 -1.60
N LYS A 42 0.97 17.96 -0.70
CA LYS A 42 0.74 16.54 -0.92
C LYS A 42 -0.22 16.29 -2.09
N GLU A 43 -1.30 17.08 -2.19
CA GLU A 43 -2.25 16.99 -3.31
C GLU A 43 -1.59 17.38 -4.66
N GLU A 44 -0.71 18.38 -4.69
CA GLU A 44 0.03 18.75 -5.89
C GLU A 44 1.05 17.69 -6.31
N VAL A 45 1.78 17.12 -5.35
CA VAL A 45 2.73 16.02 -5.61
C VAL A 45 2.00 14.82 -6.18
N ASN A 46 0.84 14.45 -5.63
CA ASN A 46 0.03 13.35 -6.15
C ASN A 46 -0.47 13.61 -7.58
N LYS A 47 -0.93 14.82 -7.87
CA LYS A 47 -1.30 15.23 -9.23
C LYS A 47 -0.14 15.11 -10.20
N LEU A 48 1.04 15.54 -9.78
CA LEU A 48 2.24 15.51 -10.60
C LEU A 48 2.70 14.06 -10.84
N SER A 49 2.72 13.23 -9.80
CA SER A 49 3.05 11.80 -9.87
C SER A 49 2.11 11.07 -10.84
N THR A 50 0.80 11.28 -10.73
CA THR A 50 -0.20 10.68 -11.64
C THR A 50 0.02 11.12 -13.08
N LYS A 51 0.31 12.41 -13.30
CA LYS A 51 0.58 12.95 -14.64
C LYS A 51 1.84 12.33 -15.26
N TYR A 52 2.92 12.18 -14.49
CA TYR A 52 4.16 11.56 -14.98
C TYR A 52 3.99 10.07 -15.23
N SER A 53 3.26 9.35 -14.37
CA SER A 53 2.94 7.94 -14.58
C SER A 53 2.15 7.73 -15.86
N LYS A 54 1.13 8.56 -16.12
CA LYS A 54 0.35 8.51 -17.35
C LYS A 54 1.19 8.81 -18.58
N MET A 55 2.02 9.85 -18.53
CA MET A 55 2.92 10.21 -19.62
C MET A 55 3.95 9.08 -19.91
N TYR A 56 4.48 8.44 -18.87
CA TYR A 56 5.35 7.28 -18.99
C TYR A 56 4.63 6.12 -19.69
N MET A 57 3.40 5.80 -19.25
CA MET A 57 2.58 4.75 -19.87
C MET A 57 2.30 5.02 -21.33
N ASP A 58 1.95 6.27 -21.67
CA ASP A 58 1.70 6.69 -23.07
C ASP A 58 2.94 6.57 -23.95
N ILE A 59 4.12 6.94 -23.44
CA ILE A 59 5.39 6.88 -24.18
C ILE A 59 5.83 5.43 -24.43
N TYR A 60 5.67 4.55 -23.46
CA TYR A 60 6.14 3.17 -23.52
C TYR A 60 5.05 2.15 -23.90
N GLY A 61 3.86 2.61 -24.23
CA GLY A 61 2.73 1.75 -24.60
C GLY A 61 2.24 0.84 -23.45
N VAL A 62 2.44 1.27 -22.21
CA VAL A 62 1.95 0.54 -21.05
C VAL A 62 0.42 0.71 -20.97
N PRO A 63 -0.35 -0.38 -20.84
CA PRO A 63 -1.81 -0.28 -20.75
C PRO A 63 -2.25 0.47 -19.49
N GLU A 64 -3.46 1.00 -19.51
CA GLU A 64 -4.08 1.56 -18.31
C GLU A 64 -4.19 0.47 -17.23
N TYR A 65 -3.92 0.87 -15.98
CA TYR A 65 -4.06 -0.06 -14.86
C TYR A 65 -5.55 -0.39 -14.64
N ASP A 66 -5.92 -1.64 -14.91
CA ASP A 66 -7.27 -2.14 -14.73
C ASP A 66 -7.24 -3.49 -13.99
N VAL A 67 -7.85 -3.52 -12.83
CA VAL A 67 -8.04 -4.70 -11.99
C VAL A 67 -9.53 -4.99 -11.73
N SER A 68 -10.43 -4.37 -12.52
CA SER A 68 -11.88 -4.50 -12.35
C SER A 68 -12.40 -5.94 -12.52
N MET A 69 -11.63 -6.77 -13.22
CA MET A 69 -11.93 -8.20 -13.40
C MET A 69 -11.54 -9.06 -12.19
N PHE A 70 -10.80 -8.53 -11.22
CA PHE A 70 -10.33 -9.25 -10.04
C PHE A 70 -11.12 -8.83 -8.79
N THR A 71 -11.13 -9.70 -7.79
CA THR A 71 -11.81 -9.43 -6.51
C THR A 71 -10.82 -8.83 -5.50
N GLU A 72 -11.08 -7.61 -5.03
CA GLU A 72 -10.30 -7.02 -3.95
C GLU A 72 -10.53 -7.77 -2.64
N ILE A 73 -9.44 -8.13 -1.95
CA ILE A 73 -9.48 -8.72 -0.62
C ILE A 73 -8.56 -7.96 0.34
N LYS A 74 -8.80 -8.10 1.64
CA LYS A 74 -7.90 -7.62 2.68
C LYS A 74 -6.96 -8.74 3.13
N ALA A 75 -5.79 -8.40 3.66
CA ALA A 75 -4.84 -9.38 4.17
C ALA A 75 -5.46 -10.38 5.17
N LYS A 76 -6.33 -9.90 6.07
CA LYS A 76 -7.05 -10.73 7.04
C LYS A 76 -7.95 -11.82 6.44
N ASP A 77 -8.38 -11.65 5.20
CA ASP A 77 -9.26 -12.60 4.52
C ASP A 77 -8.51 -13.83 3.99
N ILE A 78 -7.18 -13.71 3.78
CA ILE A 78 -6.31 -14.76 3.24
C ILE A 78 -6.49 -16.07 4.00
N LYS A 79 -6.38 -16.02 5.33
CA LYS A 79 -6.45 -17.22 6.18
C LYS A 79 -7.74 -17.98 6.03
N SER A 80 -8.86 -17.28 5.92
CA SER A 80 -10.19 -17.91 5.79
C SER A 80 -10.45 -18.45 4.39
N LEU A 81 -9.96 -17.74 3.36
CA LEU A 81 -10.11 -18.12 1.97
C LEU A 81 -9.21 -19.31 1.62
N SER A 82 -7.92 -19.23 1.96
CA SER A 82 -6.93 -20.25 1.62
C SER A 82 -7.10 -21.59 2.37
N LYS A 83 -7.88 -21.63 3.45
CA LYS A 83 -8.29 -22.88 4.12
C LYS A 83 -9.36 -23.65 3.36
N LYS A 84 -10.16 -22.97 2.55
CA LYS A 84 -11.26 -23.60 1.80
C LYS A 84 -10.79 -24.12 0.44
N GLU A 85 -9.90 -23.38 -0.18
CA GLU A 85 -9.38 -23.67 -1.52
C GLU A 85 -8.00 -23.00 -1.70
N LYS A 86 -7.26 -23.47 -2.68
CA LYS A 86 -6.05 -22.80 -3.14
C LYS A 86 -6.44 -21.50 -3.83
N ILE A 87 -5.90 -20.36 -3.37
CA ILE A 87 -6.21 -19.03 -3.90
C ILE A 87 -5.03 -18.42 -4.66
N VAL A 88 -5.35 -17.63 -5.68
CA VAL A 88 -4.39 -16.86 -6.46
C VAL A 88 -4.57 -15.39 -6.12
N VAL A 89 -3.52 -14.73 -5.63
CA VAL A 89 -3.56 -13.35 -5.15
C VAL A 89 -2.50 -12.52 -5.85
N MET A 90 -2.90 -11.42 -6.48
CA MET A 90 -2.00 -10.40 -7.02
C MET A 90 -1.82 -9.30 -5.99
N VAL A 91 -0.61 -9.10 -5.50
CA VAL A 91 -0.25 -7.90 -4.72
C VAL A 91 0.16 -6.82 -5.71
N THR A 92 -0.53 -5.69 -5.69
CA THR A 92 -0.47 -4.70 -6.76
C THR A 92 -0.64 -3.27 -6.24
N ARG A 93 -0.41 -2.26 -7.07
CA ARG A 93 -0.74 -0.86 -6.81
C ARG A 93 -1.01 -0.12 -8.12
N SER A 94 -1.86 0.90 -8.07
CA SER A 94 -2.33 1.63 -9.26
C SER A 94 -1.23 2.42 -10.00
N THR A 95 -0.17 2.82 -9.29
CA THR A 95 0.96 3.58 -9.88
C THR A 95 2.07 2.70 -10.43
N CYS A 96 1.85 1.38 -10.52
CA CYS A 96 2.85 0.42 -10.97
C CYS A 96 2.62 0.04 -12.43
N GLY A 97 3.48 0.50 -13.35
CA GLY A 97 3.39 0.18 -14.77
C GLY A 97 3.47 -1.33 -15.08
N TYR A 98 4.34 -2.06 -14.38
CA TYR A 98 4.41 -3.53 -14.53
C TYR A 98 3.15 -4.23 -14.02
N CYS A 99 2.44 -3.66 -13.04
CA CYS A 99 1.15 -4.17 -12.62
C CYS A 99 0.09 -3.99 -13.70
N ALA A 100 0.08 -2.83 -14.36
CA ALA A 100 -0.80 -2.56 -15.49
C ALA A 100 -0.55 -3.53 -16.66
N MET A 101 0.72 -3.86 -16.93
CA MET A 101 1.08 -4.86 -17.95
C MET A 101 0.71 -6.29 -17.55
N PHE A 102 0.74 -6.60 -16.25
CA PHE A 102 0.49 -7.96 -15.76
C PHE A 102 -0.99 -8.29 -15.63
N ALA A 103 -1.84 -7.30 -15.37
CA ALA A 103 -3.28 -7.49 -15.21
C ALA A 103 -3.96 -8.17 -16.42
N PRO A 104 -3.69 -7.79 -17.69
CA PRO A 104 -4.24 -8.49 -18.86
C PRO A 104 -3.81 -9.97 -18.94
N VAL A 105 -2.55 -10.27 -18.60
CA VAL A 105 -2.04 -11.66 -18.58
C VAL A 105 -2.82 -12.50 -17.55
N LEU A 106 -3.01 -11.94 -16.36
CA LEU A 106 -3.77 -12.61 -15.30
C LEU A 106 -5.26 -12.73 -15.64
N SER A 107 -5.83 -11.76 -16.36
CA SER A 107 -7.21 -11.86 -16.88
C SER A 107 -7.38 -13.04 -17.83
N ASP A 108 -6.43 -13.26 -18.73
CA ASP A 108 -6.43 -14.42 -19.61
C ASP A 108 -6.28 -15.73 -18.84
N ILE A 109 -5.41 -15.78 -17.84
CA ILE A 109 -5.28 -16.94 -16.93
C ILE A 109 -6.58 -17.21 -16.18
N GLN A 110 -7.20 -16.18 -15.60
CA GLN A 110 -8.50 -16.30 -14.90
C GLN A 110 -9.57 -16.92 -15.82
N ARG A 111 -9.67 -16.41 -17.04
CA ARG A 111 -10.62 -16.92 -18.04
C ARG A 111 -10.35 -18.40 -18.41
N ASP A 112 -9.10 -18.72 -18.73
CA ASP A 112 -8.72 -20.02 -19.27
C ASP A 112 -8.74 -21.15 -18.22
N TYR A 113 -8.42 -20.81 -16.98
CA TYR A 113 -8.39 -21.73 -15.83
C TYR A 113 -9.68 -21.70 -15.01
N LYS A 114 -10.59 -20.74 -15.28
CA LYS A 114 -11.80 -20.48 -14.49
C LYS A 114 -11.50 -20.38 -12.98
N VAL A 115 -10.40 -19.75 -12.65
CA VAL A 115 -9.98 -19.46 -11.30
C VAL A 115 -10.29 -18.00 -11.00
N GLU A 116 -10.81 -17.70 -9.82
CA GLU A 116 -10.95 -16.32 -9.38
C GLU A 116 -9.60 -15.78 -8.88
N ILE A 117 -9.08 -14.77 -9.58
CA ILE A 117 -7.90 -14.06 -9.12
C ILE A 117 -8.34 -12.95 -8.17
N LYS A 118 -7.72 -12.91 -7.01
CA LYS A 118 -7.92 -11.90 -5.99
C LYS A 118 -6.79 -10.90 -6.04
N TYR A 119 -7.01 -9.66 -5.57
CA TYR A 119 -5.91 -8.72 -5.44
C TYR A 119 -5.90 -8.01 -4.10
N ILE A 120 -4.71 -7.57 -3.71
CA ILE A 120 -4.47 -6.69 -2.56
C ILE A 120 -3.79 -5.44 -3.08
N ASP A 121 -4.40 -4.28 -2.82
CA ASP A 121 -3.77 -2.99 -3.07
C ASP A 121 -2.78 -2.69 -1.95
N ILE A 122 -1.50 -2.96 -2.22
CA ILE A 122 -0.43 -2.80 -1.23
C ILE A 122 -0.17 -1.33 -0.89
N ALA A 123 -0.59 -0.37 -1.72
CA ALA A 123 -0.50 1.04 -1.39
C ALA A 123 -1.43 1.48 -0.25
N LYS A 124 -2.39 0.63 0.12
CA LYS A 124 -3.19 0.80 1.35
C LYS A 124 -2.48 0.28 2.61
N VAL A 125 -1.41 -0.50 2.44
CA VAL A 125 -0.65 -1.15 3.53
C VAL A 125 0.70 -0.46 3.74
N LEU A 126 1.39 -0.11 2.65
CA LEU A 126 2.73 0.49 2.65
C LEU A 126 2.71 1.86 1.96
N ASP A 127 3.40 2.84 2.54
CA ASP A 127 3.55 4.17 1.94
C ASP A 127 4.67 4.16 0.88
N TYR A 128 4.30 4.17 -0.39
CA TYR A 128 5.24 4.23 -1.52
C TYR A 128 5.63 5.66 -1.92
N GLU A 129 4.99 6.67 -1.33
CA GLU A 129 5.26 8.08 -1.65
C GLU A 129 6.41 8.66 -0.83
N ASN A 130 6.73 8.04 0.32
CA ASN A 130 7.82 8.48 1.19
C ASN A 130 8.98 7.49 1.16
N PRO A 131 10.20 7.94 0.82
CA PRO A 131 11.40 7.11 0.92
C PRO A 131 11.65 6.73 2.39
N GLY A 132 11.51 5.47 2.73
CA GLY A 132 11.60 4.96 4.09
C GLY A 132 10.30 4.30 4.57
N ALA A 133 9.44 3.97 3.61
CA ALA A 133 8.18 3.23 3.69
C ALA A 133 7.61 3.13 5.11
N GLN A 134 6.75 4.07 5.46
CA GLN A 134 5.92 3.92 6.65
C GLN A 134 4.89 2.83 6.37
N VAL A 135 4.66 1.98 7.35
CA VAL A 135 3.53 1.06 7.32
C VAL A 135 2.27 1.87 7.61
N LEU A 136 1.30 1.82 6.69
CA LEU A 136 0.02 2.53 6.81
C LEU A 136 -1.04 1.68 7.53
N ASP A 137 -0.94 0.35 7.38
CA ASP A 137 -1.80 -0.64 8.01
C ASP A 137 -0.93 -1.75 8.61
N GLU A 138 -0.59 -1.60 9.90
CA GLU A 138 0.29 -2.53 10.62
C GLU A 138 -0.29 -3.94 10.69
N GLU A 139 -1.61 -4.09 10.89
CA GLU A 139 -2.27 -5.40 10.95
C GLU A 139 -2.12 -6.15 9.62
N SER A 140 -2.38 -5.49 8.50
CA SER A 140 -2.23 -6.08 7.18
C SER A 140 -0.78 -6.39 6.83
N ASP A 141 0.15 -5.52 7.21
CA ASP A 141 1.59 -5.73 7.00
C ASP A 141 2.10 -6.94 7.78
N GLU A 142 1.75 -7.06 9.06
CA GLU A 142 2.11 -8.21 9.91
C GLU A 142 1.52 -9.53 9.35
N ILE A 143 0.25 -9.51 8.91
CA ILE A 143 -0.37 -10.70 8.33
C ILE A 143 0.35 -11.14 7.06
N LEU A 144 0.66 -10.21 6.16
CA LEU A 144 1.31 -10.52 4.89
C LEU A 144 2.74 -11.02 5.11
N LYS A 145 3.52 -10.40 6.00
CA LYS A 145 4.86 -10.85 6.37
C LYS A 145 4.86 -12.19 7.13
N GLY A 146 3.81 -12.45 7.88
CA GLY A 146 3.64 -13.64 8.71
C GLY A 146 3.01 -14.83 7.98
N LEU A 147 2.82 -14.77 6.65
CA LEU A 147 2.37 -15.94 5.89
C LEU A 147 3.42 -17.05 5.94
N ASP A 148 2.97 -18.27 6.23
CA ASP A 148 3.83 -19.44 6.12
C ASP A 148 4.34 -19.61 4.68
N THR A 149 5.50 -20.23 4.50
CA THR A 149 6.12 -20.45 3.18
C THR A 149 6.70 -21.86 3.06
N ASN A 150 6.74 -22.39 1.83
CA ASN A 150 7.71 -23.42 1.45
C ASN A 150 8.96 -22.73 0.88
N SER A 151 9.93 -23.49 0.41
CA SER A 151 11.18 -22.94 -0.15
C SER A 151 10.97 -22.01 -1.35
N ILE A 152 9.97 -22.25 -2.19
CA ILE A 152 9.61 -21.38 -3.32
C ILE A 152 8.92 -20.15 -2.79
N GLY A 153 7.93 -20.30 -1.92
CA GLY A 153 7.20 -19.19 -1.30
C GLY A 153 8.12 -18.24 -0.53
N GLU A 154 9.14 -18.76 0.15
CA GLU A 154 10.14 -17.94 0.85
C GLU A 154 10.91 -17.03 -0.12
N GLN A 155 11.36 -17.57 -1.25
CA GLN A 155 12.04 -16.77 -2.27
C GLN A 155 11.15 -15.66 -2.82
N ILE A 156 9.87 -15.94 -3.00
CA ILE A 156 8.88 -14.95 -3.47
C ILE A 156 8.64 -13.89 -2.39
N MET A 157 8.43 -14.30 -1.15
CA MET A 157 8.14 -13.40 -0.03
C MET A 157 9.35 -12.54 0.40
N ASN A 158 10.58 -12.92 0.05
CA ASN A 158 11.76 -12.06 0.15
C ASN A 158 11.62 -10.78 -0.69
N SER A 159 10.71 -10.76 -1.67
CA SER A 159 10.37 -9.59 -2.48
C SER A 159 9.11 -8.86 -1.99
N TYR A 160 8.66 -9.13 -0.76
CA TYR A 160 7.52 -8.43 -0.17
C TYR A 160 7.72 -6.90 -0.23
N GLY A 161 6.66 -6.18 -0.61
CA GLY A 161 6.73 -4.75 -0.89
C GLY A 161 7.05 -4.42 -2.35
N SER A 162 7.57 -5.36 -3.15
CA SER A 162 7.68 -5.18 -4.60
C SER A 162 6.35 -5.48 -5.30
N THR A 163 6.11 -4.82 -6.45
CA THR A 163 4.89 -5.02 -7.25
C THR A 163 5.17 -5.12 -8.74
N PRO A 164 4.43 -5.94 -9.48
CA PRO A 164 3.44 -6.91 -9.02
C PRO A 164 4.07 -8.11 -8.31
N LEU A 165 3.34 -8.73 -7.39
CA LEU A 165 3.72 -9.99 -6.76
C LEU A 165 2.53 -10.94 -6.89
N LEU A 166 2.68 -12.05 -7.58
CA LEU A 166 1.67 -13.09 -7.67
C LEU A 166 1.95 -14.14 -6.61
N LEU A 167 0.94 -14.47 -5.82
CA LEU A 167 1.02 -15.47 -4.75
C LEU A 167 -0.01 -16.57 -5.00
N ILE A 168 0.42 -17.82 -4.91
CA ILE A 168 -0.49 -18.97 -4.78
C ILE A 168 -0.43 -19.42 -3.33
N ILE A 169 -1.58 -19.37 -2.66
CA ILE A 169 -1.68 -19.58 -1.22
C ILE A 169 -2.65 -20.74 -0.94
N GLU A 170 -2.21 -21.69 -0.14
CA GLU A 170 -2.99 -22.82 0.34
C GLU A 170 -2.77 -22.99 1.85
N ASN A 171 -3.85 -23.13 2.62
CA ASN A 171 -3.80 -23.29 4.08
C ASN A 171 -2.94 -22.22 4.80
N ASN A 172 -3.09 -20.96 4.40
CA ASN A 172 -2.33 -19.81 4.91
C ASN A 172 -0.82 -19.86 4.60
N LYS A 173 -0.42 -20.65 3.60
CA LYS A 173 0.98 -20.85 3.20
C LYS A 173 1.18 -20.45 1.75
N VAL A 174 2.16 -19.59 1.47
CA VAL A 174 2.61 -19.29 0.10
C VAL A 174 3.38 -20.49 -0.41
N ILE A 175 2.84 -21.13 -1.45
CA ILE A 175 3.41 -22.36 -2.01
C ILE A 175 4.12 -22.13 -3.33
N ASN A 176 3.70 -21.12 -4.12
CA ASN A 176 4.29 -20.74 -5.39
C ASN A 176 3.89 -19.29 -5.75
N GLY A 177 4.40 -18.76 -6.86
CA GLY A 177 4.03 -17.44 -7.34
C GLY A 177 5.07 -16.86 -8.33
N GLN A 178 5.00 -15.53 -8.51
CA GLN A 178 5.84 -14.80 -9.44
C GLN A 178 6.19 -13.43 -8.87
N VAL A 179 7.46 -13.05 -8.94
CA VAL A 179 7.94 -11.70 -8.63
C VAL A 179 8.04 -10.90 -9.92
N GLY A 180 7.42 -9.72 -9.93
CA GLY A 180 7.41 -8.85 -11.11
C GLY A 180 6.47 -9.32 -12.22
N TYR A 181 6.51 -8.60 -13.33
CA TYR A 181 5.79 -8.96 -14.56
C TYR A 181 6.29 -10.30 -15.11
N SER A 182 5.36 -11.08 -15.64
CA SER A 182 5.66 -12.31 -16.39
C SER A 182 4.66 -12.49 -17.53
N ASP A 183 5.07 -13.23 -18.55
CA ASP A 183 4.18 -13.55 -19.66
C ASP A 183 3.19 -14.68 -19.33
N TYR A 184 2.22 -14.87 -20.22
CA TYR A 184 1.19 -15.89 -20.06
C TYR A 184 1.77 -17.31 -19.88
N THR A 185 2.79 -17.68 -20.66
CA THR A 185 3.36 -19.03 -20.65
C THR A 185 3.98 -19.37 -19.30
N ASN A 186 4.72 -18.43 -18.73
CA ASN A 186 5.34 -18.62 -17.42
C ASN A 186 4.29 -18.74 -16.31
N VAL A 187 3.27 -17.88 -16.33
CA VAL A 187 2.17 -17.96 -15.35
C VAL A 187 1.37 -19.25 -15.55
N GLU A 188 1.12 -19.66 -16.80
CA GLU A 188 0.45 -20.92 -17.11
C GLU A 188 1.22 -22.13 -16.54
N ASN A 189 2.54 -22.13 -16.62
CA ASN A 189 3.37 -23.20 -16.03
C ASN A 189 3.21 -23.25 -14.51
N ILE A 190 3.27 -22.09 -13.83
CA ILE A 190 3.02 -22.00 -12.39
C ILE A 190 1.62 -22.56 -12.04
N MET A 191 0.58 -22.21 -12.80
CA MET A 191 -0.77 -22.72 -12.59
C MET A 191 -0.84 -24.24 -12.74
N LYS A 192 -0.17 -24.80 -13.75
CA LYS A 192 -0.10 -26.25 -13.99
C LYS A 192 0.65 -26.97 -12.87
N ASP A 193 1.80 -26.45 -12.46
CA ASP A 193 2.62 -27.02 -11.38
C ASP A 193 1.83 -27.11 -10.08
N GLU A 194 0.95 -26.14 -9.85
CA GLU A 194 0.06 -26.12 -8.69
C GLU A 194 -1.26 -26.87 -8.88
N GLY A 195 -1.39 -27.62 -9.97
CA GLY A 195 -2.52 -28.50 -10.23
C GLY A 195 -3.80 -27.84 -10.71
N PHE A 196 -3.76 -26.55 -11.07
CA PHE A 196 -4.88 -25.91 -11.74
C PHE A 196 -5.05 -26.49 -13.15
N LYS A 197 -6.30 -26.68 -13.56
CA LYS A 197 -6.62 -27.28 -14.88
C LYS A 197 -7.24 -26.24 -15.79
N LYS A 198 -6.68 -26.12 -16.98
CA LYS A 198 -7.28 -25.33 -18.05
C LYS A 198 -8.61 -25.96 -18.47
N ARG A 199 -9.65 -25.14 -18.67
CA ARG A 199 -11.02 -25.63 -18.96
C ARG A 199 -11.54 -25.00 -20.25
#